data_fd2a3bc3bacf3ac55d8461428fd91c37
#
_entry.id   fd2a3bc3bacf3ac55d8461428fd91c37
#
_cell.length_a   1.000
_cell.length_b   1.000
_cell.length_c   1.000
_cell.angle_alpha   90.00
_cell.angle_beta   90.00
_cell.angle_gamma   90.00
#
_symmetry.space_group_name_H-M   'P 1'
#
loop_
_entity.id
_entity.type
_entity.pdbx_description
1 polymer ?
#
loop_
_entity_poly.entity_id
_entity_poly.type
_entity_poly.pdbx_seq_one_letter_code
_entity_poly.pdbx_strand_id
1 'polypeptide(L)'
;NTMSSDTGLDIMSTINSSDIESVTVIKDAAAASLYGSRAANGVVLITTKKGKAGKPSISLKADWGSSDFAMDYRPIMGGEERRQYIYDGLVAGQIKKGKSEADAMAYADGEIDDYAPVPWCGYTDWDDVLFKKGNHQSYEASLSGGTDRFKYYSSLSYLKQDGIAINSGLERISGRLNVDFQATSKLKLGANVLFATVNQDVYSEGTSYSSPFYTSRNAVVPSDPIYNEDGSWNR
;
A
#
# COMPACT_ATOMS: atom_id res chain seq x y z
N ASN A 1 15.64 -20.42 -3.93
CA ASN A 1 14.46 -20.03 -4.72
C ASN A 1 13.95 -18.70 -4.19
N THR A 2 14.56 -17.62 -4.65
CA THR A 2 14.01 -16.28 -4.49
C THR A 2 12.82 -16.18 -5.43
N MET A 3 11.61 -16.24 -4.89
CA MET A 3 10.44 -15.71 -5.59
C MET A 3 10.66 -14.20 -5.65
N SER A 4 11.18 -13.72 -6.77
CA SER A 4 11.09 -12.32 -7.11
C SER A 4 9.61 -12.08 -7.43
N SER A 5 8.88 -11.51 -6.50
CA SER A 5 7.65 -10.83 -6.82
C SER A 5 8.05 -9.69 -7.77
N ASP A 6 7.71 -9.84 -9.03
CA ASP A 6 7.88 -8.84 -10.07
C ASP A 6 6.86 -7.70 -9.80
N THR A 7 7.07 -7.00 -8.69
CA THR A 7 6.41 -5.73 -8.44
C THR A 7 7.12 -4.71 -9.31
N GLY A 8 6.80 -4.75 -10.60
CA GLY A 8 7.26 -3.74 -11.53
C GLY A 8 6.88 -2.37 -10.96
N LEU A 9 7.89 -1.52 -10.76
CA LEU A 9 7.66 -0.11 -10.43
C LEU A 9 6.67 0.44 -11.44
N ASP A 10 5.47 0.77 -10.99
CA ASP A 10 4.50 1.44 -11.82
C ASP A 10 5.10 2.80 -12.24
N ILE A 11 5.33 2.98 -13.54
CA ILE A 11 5.86 4.24 -14.08
C ILE A 11 4.99 5.42 -13.63
N MET A 12 3.71 5.20 -13.41
CA MET A 12 2.79 6.22 -12.89
C MET A 12 3.17 6.68 -11.47
N SER A 13 3.78 5.81 -10.66
CA SER A 13 4.25 6.18 -9.32
C SER A 13 5.36 7.23 -9.34
N THR A 14 6.09 7.37 -10.46
CA THR A 14 7.16 8.37 -10.62
C THR A 14 6.65 9.76 -10.98
N ILE A 15 5.41 9.88 -11.44
CA ILE A 15 4.82 11.14 -11.90
C ILE A 15 4.03 11.77 -10.76
N ASN A 16 4.35 13.02 -10.43
CA ASN A 16 3.50 13.79 -9.51
C ASN A 16 2.19 14.18 -10.22
N SER A 17 1.06 13.83 -9.63
CA SER A 17 -0.27 14.17 -10.14
C SER A 17 -0.47 15.68 -10.32
N SER A 18 0.14 16.48 -9.46
CA SER A 18 0.07 17.94 -9.56
C SER A 18 0.80 18.53 -10.79
N ASP A 19 1.70 17.78 -11.40
CA ASP A 19 2.37 18.18 -12.64
C ASP A 19 1.57 17.82 -13.89
N ILE A 20 0.46 17.10 -13.76
CA ILE A 20 -0.39 16.69 -14.86
C ILE A 20 -1.32 17.84 -15.22
N GLU A 21 -1.35 18.20 -16.50
CA GLU A 21 -2.29 19.17 -17.06
C GLU A 21 -3.56 18.46 -17.57
N SER A 22 -3.38 17.32 -18.26
CA SER A 22 -4.51 16.51 -18.75
C SER A 22 -4.13 15.05 -18.94
N VAL A 23 -5.15 14.19 -18.84
CA VAL A 23 -5.07 12.76 -19.17
C VAL A 23 -6.10 12.48 -20.24
N THR A 24 -5.66 11.92 -21.37
CA THR A 24 -6.53 11.54 -22.48
C THR A 24 -6.41 10.04 -22.73
N VAL A 25 -7.53 9.33 -22.71
CA VAL A 25 -7.58 7.90 -23.00
C VAL A 25 -8.08 7.71 -24.45
N ILE A 26 -7.22 7.15 -25.29
CA ILE A 26 -7.49 6.88 -26.68
C ILE A 26 -7.82 5.38 -26.80
N LYS A 27 -9.10 5.06 -27.08
CA LYS A 27 -9.59 3.69 -27.22
C LYS A 27 -9.84 3.28 -28.66
N ASP A 28 -9.82 4.26 -29.58
CA ASP A 28 -10.03 4.02 -31.00
C ASP A 28 -8.78 3.45 -31.67
N ALA A 29 -8.93 2.33 -32.37
CA ALA A 29 -7.84 1.62 -33.04
C ALA A 29 -7.15 2.49 -34.12
N ALA A 30 -7.90 3.35 -34.82
CA ALA A 30 -7.34 4.24 -35.84
C ALA A 30 -6.43 5.31 -35.22
N ALA A 31 -6.86 5.93 -34.13
CA ALA A 31 -6.05 6.90 -33.41
C ALA A 31 -4.86 6.24 -32.68
N ALA A 32 -5.06 5.02 -32.14
CA ALA A 32 -4.02 4.25 -31.47
C ALA A 32 -2.90 3.83 -32.47
N SER A 33 -3.20 3.65 -33.75
CA SER A 33 -2.20 3.26 -34.77
C SER A 33 -1.05 4.25 -34.91
N LEU A 34 -1.27 5.53 -34.56
CA LEU A 34 -0.22 6.56 -34.55
C LEU A 34 0.88 6.29 -33.51
N TYR A 35 0.58 5.45 -32.51
CA TYR A 35 1.49 5.10 -31.41
C TYR A 35 2.11 3.72 -31.55
N GLY A 36 1.91 3.07 -32.71
CA GLY A 36 2.52 1.79 -33.06
C GLY A 36 1.83 0.55 -32.50
N SER A 37 2.43 -0.62 -32.67
CA SER A 37 1.83 -1.92 -32.32
C SER A 37 1.51 -2.11 -30.83
N ARG A 38 2.18 -1.38 -29.94
CA ARG A 38 1.92 -1.43 -28.51
C ARG A 38 0.60 -0.78 -28.09
N ALA A 39 -0.02 -0.03 -28.99
CA ALA A 39 -1.27 0.68 -28.74
C ALA A 39 -2.53 -0.18 -28.98
N ALA A 40 -2.41 -1.48 -29.26
CA ALA A 40 -3.53 -2.38 -29.55
C ALA A 40 -4.60 -2.40 -28.44
N ASN A 41 -4.20 -2.21 -27.18
CA ASN A 41 -5.11 -2.15 -26.01
C ASN A 41 -5.52 -0.72 -25.64
N GLY A 42 -5.25 0.27 -26.50
CA GLY A 42 -5.48 1.68 -26.24
C GLY A 42 -4.23 2.42 -25.75
N VAL A 43 -4.34 3.75 -25.67
CA VAL A 43 -3.26 4.66 -25.25
C VAL A 43 -3.77 5.60 -24.18
N VAL A 44 -2.99 5.76 -23.12
CA VAL A 44 -3.18 6.80 -22.12
C VAL A 44 -2.14 7.88 -22.37
N LEU A 45 -2.60 9.05 -22.84
CA LEU A 45 -1.75 10.20 -23.10
C LEU A 45 -1.78 11.13 -21.90
N ILE A 46 -0.63 11.31 -21.26
CA ILE A 46 -0.47 12.21 -20.12
C ILE A 46 0.25 13.47 -20.59
N THR A 47 -0.43 14.59 -20.52
CA THR A 47 0.13 15.90 -20.82
C THR A 47 0.52 16.59 -19.51
N THR A 48 1.77 17.02 -19.42
CA THR A 48 2.27 17.69 -18.21
C THR A 48 2.27 19.19 -18.37
N LYS A 49 2.17 19.89 -17.25
CA LYS A 49 2.15 21.36 -17.18
C LYS A 49 3.36 21.97 -17.83
N LYS A 50 3.14 23.04 -18.58
CA LYS A 50 4.15 23.84 -19.27
C LYS A 50 4.10 25.29 -18.79
N GLY A 51 5.18 26.02 -19.02
CA GLY A 51 5.20 27.45 -18.78
C GLY A 51 4.21 28.21 -19.66
N LYS A 52 3.61 29.23 -19.11
CA LYS A 52 2.69 30.15 -19.83
C LYS A 52 3.31 31.54 -19.85
N ALA A 53 3.07 32.28 -20.95
CA ALA A 53 3.48 33.68 -21.00
C ALA A 53 2.69 34.48 -19.94
N GLY A 54 3.37 35.33 -19.21
CA GLY A 54 2.78 36.12 -18.13
C GLY A 54 3.71 36.32 -16.96
N LYS A 55 3.18 36.96 -15.93
CA LYS A 55 3.92 37.18 -14.68
C LYS A 55 4.28 35.83 -14.02
N PRO A 56 5.44 35.75 -13.35
CA PRO A 56 5.80 34.58 -12.57
C PRO A 56 4.70 34.24 -11.54
N SER A 57 4.33 32.96 -11.50
CA SER A 57 3.37 32.41 -10.55
C SER A 57 4.06 31.33 -9.73
N ILE A 58 4.00 31.47 -8.41
CA ILE A 58 4.51 30.49 -7.46
C ILE A 58 3.30 29.82 -6.81
N SER A 59 3.30 28.49 -6.72
CA SER A 59 2.31 27.71 -6.00
C SER A 59 3.02 26.82 -4.98
N LEU A 60 2.55 26.89 -3.73
CA LEU A 60 2.98 26.02 -2.64
C LEU A 60 1.75 25.25 -2.16
N LYS A 61 1.89 23.95 -2.01
CA LYS A 61 0.88 23.07 -1.45
C LYS A 61 1.49 22.21 -0.37
N ALA A 62 0.71 21.99 0.68
CA ALA A 62 1.03 21.04 1.73
C ALA A 62 -0.26 20.29 2.09
N ASP A 63 -0.15 18.99 2.22
CA ASP A 63 -1.25 18.10 2.54
C ASP A 63 -0.81 17.07 3.57
N TRP A 64 -1.68 16.83 4.55
CA TRP A 64 -1.48 15.84 5.60
C TRP A 64 -2.77 15.06 5.80
N GLY A 65 -2.64 13.78 6.06
CA GLY A 65 -3.79 12.95 6.37
C GLY A 65 -3.39 11.68 7.10
N SER A 66 -4.39 10.98 7.59
CA SER A 66 -4.24 9.65 8.16
C SER A 66 -5.13 8.67 7.40
N SER A 67 -4.68 7.43 7.33
CA SER A 67 -5.41 6.32 6.73
C SER A 67 -5.70 5.28 7.81
N ASP A 68 -6.90 4.74 7.79
CA ASP A 68 -7.33 3.67 8.67
C ASP A 68 -8.24 2.72 7.87
N PHE A 69 -8.67 1.62 8.46
CA PHE A 69 -9.65 0.77 7.83
C PHE A 69 -10.94 1.56 7.57
N ALA A 70 -11.47 1.45 6.35
CA ALA A 70 -12.70 2.14 5.95
C ALA A 70 -13.95 1.55 6.62
N MET A 71 -13.88 0.31 7.06
CA MET A 71 -14.95 -0.40 7.78
C MET A 71 -14.30 -1.26 8.85
N ASP A 72 -15.01 -1.40 9.97
CA ASP A 72 -14.63 -2.39 10.98
C ASP A 72 -14.59 -3.77 10.34
N TYR A 73 -13.47 -4.43 10.47
CA TYR A 73 -13.34 -5.81 10.03
C TYR A 73 -14.25 -6.70 10.91
N ARG A 74 -14.66 -7.85 10.37
CA ARG A 74 -15.35 -8.84 11.19
C ARG A 74 -14.47 -9.13 12.41
N PRO A 75 -15.00 -9.05 13.63
CA PRO A 75 -14.23 -9.37 14.81
C PRO A 75 -13.67 -10.79 14.69
N ILE A 76 -12.40 -10.94 15.00
CA ILE A 76 -11.79 -12.24 15.15
C ILE A 76 -12.14 -12.77 16.53
N MET A 77 -12.31 -14.08 16.61
CA MET A 77 -12.49 -14.75 17.89
C MET A 77 -11.25 -14.51 18.77
N GLY A 78 -11.46 -13.90 19.93
CA GLY A 78 -10.39 -13.71 20.92
C GLY A 78 -9.87 -15.03 21.47
N GLY A 79 -8.75 -15.00 22.17
CA GLY A 79 -8.13 -16.21 22.68
C GLY A 79 -9.01 -17.02 23.62
N GLU A 80 -9.68 -16.36 24.58
CA GLU A 80 -10.61 -16.99 25.52
C GLU A 80 -11.82 -17.59 24.80
N GLU A 81 -12.42 -16.84 23.89
CA GLU A 81 -13.58 -17.28 23.11
C GLU A 81 -13.21 -18.48 22.22
N ARG A 82 -12.03 -18.43 21.57
CA ARG A 82 -11.52 -19.54 20.78
C ARG A 82 -11.27 -20.80 21.63
N ARG A 83 -10.70 -20.63 22.83
CA ARG A 83 -10.46 -21.74 23.75
C ARG A 83 -11.77 -22.39 24.17
N GLN A 84 -12.80 -21.58 24.53
CA GLN A 84 -14.11 -22.08 24.87
C GLN A 84 -14.77 -22.80 23.68
N TYR A 85 -14.68 -22.25 22.49
CA TYR A 85 -15.22 -22.87 21.27
C TYR A 85 -14.57 -24.25 20.99
N ILE A 86 -13.25 -24.37 21.18
CA ILE A 86 -12.55 -25.64 21.03
C ILE A 86 -12.97 -26.62 22.13
N TYR A 87 -13.08 -26.18 23.37
CA TYR A 87 -13.55 -26.98 24.48
C TYR A 87 -14.93 -27.58 24.21
N ASP A 88 -15.88 -26.76 23.81
CA ASP A 88 -17.24 -27.18 23.45
C ASP A 88 -17.22 -28.20 22.29
N GLY A 89 -16.34 -28.00 21.33
CA GLY A 89 -16.12 -28.94 20.22
C GLY A 89 -15.58 -30.30 20.67
N LEU A 90 -14.64 -30.31 21.62
CA LEU A 90 -14.11 -31.55 22.21
C LEU A 90 -15.20 -32.32 22.96
N VAL A 91 -15.99 -31.63 23.81
CA VAL A 91 -17.14 -32.22 24.54
C VAL A 91 -18.16 -32.80 23.55
N ALA A 92 -18.61 -32.00 22.58
CA ALA A 92 -19.58 -32.45 21.58
C ALA A 92 -19.08 -33.66 20.78
N GLY A 93 -17.78 -33.68 20.43
CA GLY A 93 -17.17 -34.81 19.76
C GLY A 93 -17.19 -36.11 20.53
N GLN A 94 -17.00 -36.06 21.86
CA GLN A 94 -17.09 -37.24 22.73
C GLN A 94 -18.56 -37.72 22.97
N ILE A 95 -19.47 -36.81 23.14
CA ILE A 95 -20.91 -37.10 23.22
C ILE A 95 -21.39 -37.83 21.95
N LYS A 96 -20.96 -37.36 20.77
CA LYS A 96 -21.27 -38.01 19.48
C LYS A 96 -20.71 -39.42 19.37
N LYS A 97 -19.65 -39.74 20.11
CA LYS A 97 -19.06 -41.10 20.22
C LYS A 97 -19.78 -41.95 21.29
N GLY A 98 -20.86 -41.47 21.91
CA GLY A 98 -21.67 -42.18 22.90
C GLY A 98 -21.11 -42.11 24.33
N LYS A 99 -20.20 -41.20 24.61
CA LYS A 99 -19.72 -40.97 25.98
C LYS A 99 -20.74 -40.18 26.80
N SER A 100 -20.72 -40.36 28.13
CA SER A 100 -21.50 -39.50 29.02
C SER A 100 -20.98 -38.06 29.00
N GLU A 101 -21.80 -37.09 29.37
CA GLU A 101 -21.40 -35.67 29.45
C GLU A 101 -20.24 -35.50 30.43
N ALA A 102 -20.26 -36.17 31.59
CA ALA A 102 -19.16 -36.09 32.54
C ALA A 102 -17.82 -36.63 31.99
N ASP A 103 -17.86 -37.79 31.28
CA ASP A 103 -16.66 -38.32 30.63
C ASP A 103 -16.18 -37.45 29.49
N ALA A 104 -17.09 -36.81 28.75
CA ALA A 104 -16.77 -35.89 27.66
C ALA A 104 -16.09 -34.61 28.17
N MET A 105 -16.58 -34.05 29.28
CA MET A 105 -15.96 -32.89 29.92
C MET A 105 -14.59 -33.23 30.50
N ALA A 106 -14.47 -34.37 31.21
CA ALA A 106 -13.17 -34.82 31.73
C ALA A 106 -12.11 -35.03 30.61
N TYR A 107 -12.55 -35.53 29.45
CA TYR A 107 -11.70 -35.62 28.28
C TYR A 107 -11.25 -34.23 27.77
N ALA A 108 -12.24 -33.31 27.64
CA ALA A 108 -11.92 -31.94 27.17
C ALA A 108 -10.99 -31.20 28.14
N ASP A 109 -11.17 -31.35 29.46
CA ASP A 109 -10.29 -30.78 30.49
C ASP A 109 -8.85 -31.29 30.36
N GLY A 110 -8.64 -32.54 29.95
CA GLY A 110 -7.32 -33.11 29.74
C GLY A 110 -6.63 -32.68 28.45
N GLU A 111 -7.39 -32.33 27.43
CA GLU A 111 -6.87 -32.11 26.08
C GLU A 111 -6.80 -30.62 25.68
N ILE A 112 -7.54 -29.77 26.38
CA ILE A 112 -7.72 -28.37 25.92
C ILE A 112 -6.42 -27.58 25.82
N ASP A 113 -5.43 -27.88 26.68
CA ASP A 113 -4.14 -27.20 26.68
C ASP A 113 -3.28 -27.60 25.47
N ASP A 114 -3.51 -28.79 24.90
CA ASP A 114 -2.83 -29.22 23.68
C ASP A 114 -3.39 -28.54 22.42
N TYR A 115 -4.71 -28.26 22.42
CA TYR A 115 -5.38 -27.66 21.26
C TYR A 115 -5.46 -26.14 21.31
N ALA A 116 -5.51 -25.56 22.49
CA ALA A 116 -5.63 -24.13 22.71
C ALA A 116 -4.92 -23.71 24.00
N PRO A 117 -3.58 -23.77 24.03
CA PRO A 117 -2.80 -23.39 25.21
C PRO A 117 -3.04 -21.93 25.59
N VAL A 118 -2.90 -21.65 26.88
CA VAL A 118 -2.85 -20.27 27.38
C VAL A 118 -1.40 -19.80 27.32
N PRO A 119 -1.09 -18.78 26.54
CA PRO A 119 0.28 -18.29 26.41
C PRO A 119 0.80 -17.71 27.73
N TRP A 120 2.10 -17.81 27.98
CA TRP A 120 2.77 -17.26 29.15
C TRP A 120 2.63 -15.74 29.29
N CYS A 121 2.50 -15.01 28.15
CA CYS A 121 2.34 -13.55 28.09
C CYS A 121 0.89 -13.09 27.87
N GLY A 122 -0.08 -14.03 27.88
CA GLY A 122 -1.46 -13.78 27.49
C GLY A 122 -1.70 -13.92 25.98
N TYR A 123 -2.94 -13.79 25.57
CA TYR A 123 -3.30 -13.90 24.16
C TYR A 123 -2.84 -12.69 23.35
N THR A 124 -2.41 -12.95 22.12
CA THR A 124 -1.94 -11.92 21.18
C THR A 124 -3.10 -11.43 20.32
N ASP A 125 -3.32 -10.12 20.28
CA ASP A 125 -4.13 -9.48 19.25
C ASP A 125 -3.25 -9.21 18.02
N TRP A 126 -3.37 -10.08 17.02
CA TRP A 126 -2.56 -9.99 15.81
C TRP A 126 -2.94 -8.83 14.90
N ASP A 127 -4.15 -8.27 15.05
CA ASP A 127 -4.51 -7.06 14.31
C ASP A 127 -3.74 -5.86 14.86
N ASP A 128 -3.63 -5.71 16.17
CA ASP A 128 -2.84 -4.65 16.79
C ASP A 128 -1.34 -4.77 16.48
N VAL A 129 -0.86 -6.00 16.26
CA VAL A 129 0.55 -6.26 15.90
C VAL A 129 0.84 -5.92 14.45
N LEU A 130 -0.06 -6.29 13.54
CA LEU A 130 0.18 -6.22 12.09
C LEU A 130 -0.32 -4.94 11.45
N PHE A 131 -1.21 -4.21 12.11
CA PHE A 131 -1.78 -3.00 11.57
C PHE A 131 -1.58 -1.80 12.47
N LYS A 132 -1.51 -0.64 11.84
CA LYS A 132 -1.39 0.66 12.49
C LYS A 132 -2.12 1.71 11.67
N LYS A 133 -2.40 2.84 12.24
CA LYS A 133 -2.85 3.99 11.46
C LYS A 133 -1.74 4.42 10.52
N GLY A 134 -2.05 4.51 9.24
CA GLY A 134 -1.18 5.07 8.24
C GLY A 134 -1.21 6.60 8.31
N ASN A 135 -0.13 7.24 7.88
CA ASN A 135 -0.04 8.69 7.75
C ASN A 135 0.47 9.04 6.36
N HIS A 136 0.01 10.15 5.81
CA HIS A 136 0.62 10.70 4.63
C HIS A 136 0.92 12.18 4.81
N GLN A 137 1.98 12.63 4.16
CA GLN A 137 2.34 14.03 4.06
C GLN A 137 2.90 14.29 2.67
N SER A 138 2.46 15.38 2.07
CA SER A 138 2.89 15.82 0.75
C SER A 138 3.21 17.30 0.76
N TYR A 139 4.33 17.65 0.16
CA TYR A 139 4.77 19.03 -0.01
C TYR A 139 5.11 19.26 -1.47
N GLU A 140 4.57 20.31 -2.02
CA GLU A 140 4.77 20.66 -3.42
C GLU A 140 5.07 22.13 -3.58
N ALA A 141 6.07 22.43 -4.38
CA ALA A 141 6.39 23.78 -4.80
C ALA A 141 6.44 23.83 -6.33
N SER A 142 5.82 24.82 -6.96
CA SER A 142 5.95 25.01 -8.40
C SER A 142 6.07 26.49 -8.75
N LEU A 143 6.82 26.72 -9.84
CA LEU A 143 7.07 28.03 -10.40
C LEU A 143 6.80 27.98 -11.90
N SER A 144 5.99 28.88 -12.41
CA SER A 144 5.71 29.00 -13.84
C SER A 144 5.68 30.46 -14.27
N GLY A 145 6.05 30.72 -15.52
CA GLY A 145 6.02 32.06 -16.06
C GLY A 145 6.70 32.14 -17.42
N GLY A 146 6.88 33.36 -17.89
CA GLY A 146 7.62 33.60 -19.10
C GLY A 146 7.12 34.75 -19.93
N THR A 147 7.72 34.90 -21.08
CA THR A 147 7.37 35.84 -22.15
C THR A 147 6.89 35.05 -23.37
N ASP A 148 6.52 35.73 -24.43
CA ASP A 148 6.17 35.07 -25.70
C ASP A 148 7.30 34.24 -26.26
N ARG A 149 8.58 34.63 -25.98
CA ARG A 149 9.77 33.95 -26.47
C ARG A 149 10.35 32.94 -25.51
N PHE A 150 10.13 33.09 -24.21
CA PHE A 150 10.71 32.22 -23.17
C PHE A 150 9.66 31.85 -22.17
N LYS A 151 9.41 30.55 -22.01
CA LYS A 151 8.42 30.03 -21.07
C LYS A 151 9.09 28.95 -20.23
N TYR A 152 8.77 28.91 -18.95
CA TYR A 152 9.31 27.92 -18.03
C TYR A 152 8.25 27.43 -17.05
N TYR A 153 8.39 26.18 -16.68
CA TYR A 153 7.70 25.54 -15.58
C TYR A 153 8.70 24.69 -14.80
N SER A 154 8.72 24.84 -13.49
CA SER A 154 9.54 24.01 -12.61
C SER A 154 8.69 23.57 -11.42
N SER A 155 8.85 22.34 -10.98
CA SER A 155 8.22 21.81 -9.76
C SER A 155 9.18 20.95 -8.97
N LEU A 156 8.94 20.90 -7.66
CA LEU A 156 9.59 20.01 -6.72
C LEU A 156 8.51 19.45 -5.80
N SER A 157 8.50 18.15 -5.57
CA SER A 157 7.57 17.53 -4.65
C SER A 157 8.25 16.48 -3.78
N TYR A 158 7.76 16.37 -2.56
CA TYR A 158 8.05 15.33 -1.60
C TYR A 158 6.75 14.69 -1.16
N LEU A 159 6.69 13.37 -1.18
CA LEU A 159 5.57 12.57 -0.68
C LEU A 159 6.13 11.51 0.24
N LYS A 160 5.57 11.40 1.44
CA LYS A 160 5.78 10.28 2.34
C LYS A 160 4.42 9.74 2.75
N GLN A 161 4.24 8.45 2.59
CA GLN A 161 3.01 7.74 2.94
C GLN A 161 3.38 6.47 3.69
N ASP A 162 2.94 6.36 4.94
CA ASP A 162 2.99 5.12 5.70
C ASP A 162 1.69 4.36 5.47
N GLY A 163 1.78 3.07 5.16
CA GLY A 163 0.61 2.21 5.02
C GLY A 163 0.01 1.79 6.35
N ILE A 164 -1.19 1.20 6.31
CA ILE A 164 -1.87 0.65 7.50
C ILE A 164 -1.27 -0.67 7.96
N ALA A 165 -0.65 -1.45 7.08
CA ALA A 165 0.11 -2.63 7.46
C ALA A 165 1.52 -2.24 7.90
N ILE A 166 2.09 -2.96 8.86
CA ILE A 166 3.49 -2.77 9.24
C ILE A 166 4.41 -2.97 8.04
N ASN A 167 5.56 -2.28 8.03
CA ASN A 167 6.56 -2.37 6.95
C ASN A 167 5.98 -2.12 5.54
N SER A 168 5.00 -1.23 5.46
CA SER A 168 4.49 -0.75 4.17
C SER A 168 4.55 0.77 4.11
N GLY A 169 5.00 1.29 2.98
CA GLY A 169 5.13 2.72 2.81
C GLY A 169 5.68 3.11 1.46
N LEU A 170 5.59 4.40 1.17
CA LEU A 170 6.10 5.02 -0.05
C LEU A 170 6.73 6.36 0.31
N GLU A 171 7.96 6.55 -0.12
CA GLU A 171 8.62 7.84 -0.09
C GLU A 171 9.07 8.22 -1.51
N ARG A 172 8.69 9.42 -1.95
CA ARG A 172 9.01 9.91 -3.28
C ARG A 172 9.48 11.35 -3.22
N ILE A 173 10.61 11.60 -3.87
CA ILE A 173 11.06 12.94 -4.22
C ILE A 173 11.03 13.02 -5.74
N SER A 174 10.36 14.03 -6.28
CA SER A 174 10.36 14.25 -7.73
C SER A 174 10.48 15.72 -8.07
N GLY A 175 11.05 15.99 -9.22
CA GLY A 175 11.17 17.34 -9.74
C GLY A 175 11.08 17.35 -11.25
N ARG A 176 10.56 18.47 -11.75
CA ARG A 176 10.37 18.71 -13.18
C ARG A 176 10.87 20.07 -13.58
N LEU A 177 11.43 20.15 -14.77
CA LEU A 177 11.80 21.38 -15.43
C LEU A 177 11.37 21.30 -16.89
N ASN A 178 10.52 22.22 -17.30
CA ASN A 178 10.11 22.42 -18.69
C ASN A 178 10.48 23.83 -19.12
N VAL A 179 11.23 23.95 -20.20
CA VAL A 179 11.66 25.23 -20.77
C VAL A 179 11.37 25.22 -22.25
N ASP A 180 10.72 26.27 -22.73
CA ASP A 180 10.48 26.54 -24.14
C ASP A 180 11.11 27.89 -24.50
N PHE A 181 11.98 27.90 -25.49
CA PHE A 181 12.66 29.12 -25.97
C PHE A 181 12.53 29.27 -27.48
N GLN A 182 11.88 30.34 -27.89
CA GLN A 182 11.81 30.77 -29.30
C GLN A 182 13.01 31.62 -29.65
N ALA A 183 14.09 30.99 -30.08
CA ALA A 183 15.36 31.67 -30.39
C ALA A 183 15.22 32.61 -31.57
N THR A 184 14.52 32.20 -32.64
CA THR A 184 14.17 33.00 -33.80
C THR A 184 12.76 32.67 -34.27
N SER A 185 12.25 33.37 -35.31
CA SER A 185 10.95 33.03 -35.93
C SER A 185 10.88 31.61 -36.50
N LYS A 186 12.05 31.00 -36.77
CA LYS A 186 12.20 29.68 -37.40
C LYS A 186 12.79 28.62 -36.45
N LEU A 187 13.37 29.03 -35.32
CA LEU A 187 14.06 28.10 -34.39
C LEU A 187 13.42 28.17 -33.03
N LYS A 188 12.88 27.03 -32.60
CA LYS A 188 12.36 26.79 -31.25
C LYS A 188 13.21 25.72 -30.57
N LEU A 189 13.64 25.99 -29.35
CA LEU A 189 14.36 25.06 -28.48
C LEU A 189 13.47 24.72 -27.29
N GLY A 190 13.44 23.44 -26.90
CA GLY A 190 12.69 22.99 -25.75
C GLY A 190 13.49 21.97 -24.94
N ALA A 191 13.37 22.03 -23.64
CA ALA A 191 13.93 21.03 -22.73
C ALA A 191 12.86 20.60 -21.74
N ASN A 192 12.72 19.28 -21.58
CA ASN A 192 11.83 18.69 -20.59
C ASN A 192 12.66 17.68 -19.77
N VAL A 193 12.81 17.96 -18.50
CA VAL A 193 13.56 17.12 -17.57
C VAL A 193 12.60 16.68 -16.46
N LEU A 194 12.60 15.40 -16.18
CA LEU A 194 11.94 14.78 -15.02
C LEU A 194 12.98 13.99 -14.26
N PHE A 195 13.05 14.17 -12.96
CA PHE A 195 13.74 13.25 -12.08
C PHE A 195 12.79 12.78 -10.98
N ALA A 196 12.93 11.53 -10.55
CA ALA A 196 12.18 10.98 -9.43
C ALA A 196 13.03 9.93 -8.73
N THR A 197 12.98 9.94 -7.41
CA THR A 197 13.46 8.86 -6.56
C THR A 197 12.25 8.32 -5.79
N VAL A 198 12.04 7.01 -5.87
CA VAL A 198 10.94 6.32 -5.20
C VAL A 198 11.54 5.23 -4.34
N ASN A 199 11.24 5.26 -3.06
CA ASN A 199 11.51 4.18 -2.12
C ASN A 199 10.15 3.63 -1.65
N GLN A 200 9.91 2.35 -1.88
CA GLN A 200 8.63 1.72 -1.58
C GLN A 200 8.85 0.41 -0.85
N ASP A 201 8.26 0.31 0.32
CA ASP A 201 8.17 -0.93 1.07
C ASP A 201 6.79 -1.55 0.81
N VAL A 202 6.78 -2.76 0.28
CA VAL A 202 5.55 -3.49 -0.07
C VAL A 202 5.55 -4.86 0.59
N TYR A 203 4.39 -5.28 1.03
CA TYR A 203 4.12 -6.64 1.45
C TYR A 203 3.53 -7.45 0.28
N SER A 204 3.62 -8.78 0.37
CA SER A 204 2.95 -9.66 -0.59
C SER A 204 1.43 -9.54 -0.45
N GLU A 205 0.73 -9.41 -1.56
CA GLU A 205 -0.73 -9.34 -1.61
C GLU A 205 -1.37 -10.73 -1.74
N GLY A 206 -2.70 -10.78 -1.57
CA GLY A 206 -3.53 -11.96 -1.80
C GLY A 206 -3.51 -12.96 -0.66
N THR A 207 -3.50 -14.25 -1.00
CA THR A 207 -3.59 -15.38 -0.06
C THR A 207 -2.21 -15.91 0.39
N SER A 208 -1.17 -15.13 0.21
CA SER A 208 0.17 -15.47 0.67
C SER A 208 0.29 -15.34 2.19
N TYR A 209 0.97 -16.28 2.84
CA TYR A 209 1.34 -16.17 4.26
C TYR A 209 2.23 -14.95 4.56
N SER A 210 2.82 -14.34 3.53
CA SER A 210 3.56 -13.08 3.66
C SER A 210 2.65 -11.84 3.64
N SER A 211 1.34 -12.00 3.38
CA SER A 211 0.38 -10.90 3.43
C SER A 211 -0.11 -10.68 4.85
N PRO A 212 0.08 -9.50 5.46
CA PRO A 212 -0.43 -9.21 6.80
C PRO A 212 -1.94 -9.45 6.93
N PHE A 213 -2.69 -9.09 5.88
CA PHE A 213 -4.15 -9.27 5.84
C PHE A 213 -4.59 -10.73 5.81
N TYR A 214 -3.87 -11.58 5.09
CA TYR A 214 -4.16 -13.01 5.10
C TYR A 214 -3.72 -13.66 6.40
N THR A 215 -2.54 -13.29 6.87
CA THR A 215 -1.90 -13.90 8.03
C THR A 215 -2.68 -13.62 9.30
N SER A 216 -3.10 -12.37 9.54
CA SER A 216 -3.89 -12.02 10.72
C SER A 216 -5.21 -12.81 10.82
N ARG A 217 -5.78 -13.21 9.68
CA ARG A 217 -7.12 -13.82 9.61
C ARG A 217 -7.11 -15.34 9.48
N ASN A 218 -6.06 -15.91 8.91
CA ASN A 218 -6.08 -17.31 8.48
C ASN A 218 -4.86 -18.13 8.93
N ALA A 219 -3.76 -17.50 9.33
CA ALA A 219 -2.52 -18.21 9.57
C ALA A 219 -2.08 -18.21 11.04
N VAL A 220 -2.33 -17.13 11.76
CA VAL A 220 -1.94 -17.01 13.17
C VAL A 220 -3.13 -17.21 14.10
N VAL A 221 -2.86 -17.67 15.29
CA VAL A 221 -3.87 -17.87 16.33
C VAL A 221 -3.53 -17.02 17.57
N PRO A 222 -4.54 -16.59 18.36
CA PRO A 222 -4.28 -15.75 19.53
C PRO A 222 -3.38 -16.40 20.59
N SER A 223 -3.28 -17.72 20.61
CA SER A 223 -2.39 -18.46 21.51
C SER A 223 -0.92 -18.46 21.10
N ASP A 224 -0.59 -17.94 19.92
CA ASP A 224 0.79 -17.82 19.48
C ASP A 224 1.40 -16.53 20.01
N PRO A 225 2.41 -16.55 20.89
CA PRO A 225 3.10 -15.37 21.34
C PRO A 225 4.02 -14.84 20.25
N ILE A 226 4.26 -13.53 20.24
CA ILE A 226 5.21 -12.89 19.32
C ILE A 226 6.65 -13.28 19.66
N TYR A 227 6.93 -13.41 20.96
CA TYR A 227 8.25 -13.74 21.49
C TYR A 227 8.17 -14.98 22.37
N ASN A 228 9.23 -15.75 22.35
CA ASN A 228 9.46 -16.82 23.34
C ASN A 228 9.76 -16.21 24.72
N GLU A 229 9.72 -17.02 25.78
CA GLU A 229 10.03 -16.59 27.15
C GLU A 229 11.44 -15.99 27.32
N ASP A 230 12.37 -16.41 26.46
CA ASP A 230 13.75 -15.90 26.43
C ASP A 230 13.91 -14.56 25.65
N GLY A 231 12.82 -14.00 25.12
CA GLY A 231 12.80 -12.79 24.34
C GLY A 231 13.20 -12.96 22.86
N SER A 232 13.48 -14.15 22.41
CA SER A 232 13.71 -14.44 21.00
C SER A 232 12.38 -14.44 20.21
N TRP A 233 12.45 -14.20 18.89
CA TRP A 233 11.28 -14.30 18.03
C TRP A 233 10.72 -15.73 18.04
N ASN A 234 9.42 -15.86 18.25
CA ASN A 234 8.70 -17.11 18.04
C ASN A 234 8.59 -17.36 16.52
N ARG A 235 9.26 -18.41 16.03
CA ARG A 235 9.36 -18.75 14.60
C ARG A 235 8.70 -20.08 14.30
#